data_39dafc319186ce6c100d923a2476ea60
#
_entry.id   39dafc319186ce6c100d923a2476ea60
#
_cell.length_a   1.000
_cell.length_b   1.000
_cell.length_c   1.000
_cell.angle_alpha   90.00
_cell.angle_beta   90.00
_cell.angle_gamma   90.00
#
_symmetry.space_group_name_H-M   'P 1'
#
loop_
_entity.id
_entity.type
_entity.pdbx_description
1 polymer ?
#
loop_
_entity_poly.entity_id
_entity_poly.type
_entity_poly.pdbx_seq_one_letter_code
_entity_poly.pdbx_strand_id
1 'polypeptide(L)'
;RLSLVGSEMCIRDSPDAVQIAELNYLDTIELAYSGAQIIHPKTIKPLQNKNIPLYVRPFGDKRKPGTVIRGMSAPVEVPILILKKDQVLLTIRSRDFSFVLEEKFATIFSLLERFRIKTNLIHNSAVNLSLCVDNSWHIDEAIEALREAGFDVMKAENMELLTVRGYTDELWRKYARGPQVFVRQATQSTVRVVRKK
;
A
#
# COMPACT_ATOMS: atom_id res chain seq x y z
N ARG A 1 12.77 -1.98 -17.59
CA ARG A 1 11.77 -0.91 -17.71
C ARG A 1 10.80 -1.07 -16.56
N LEU A 2 10.52 0.00 -15.85
CA LEU A 2 9.67 0.01 -14.67
C LEU A 2 8.38 0.74 -15.00
N SER A 3 7.23 0.17 -14.64
CA SER A 3 5.97 0.91 -14.66
C SER A 3 5.74 1.50 -13.28
N LEU A 4 5.60 2.81 -13.20
CA LEU A 4 5.25 3.54 -11.99
C LEU A 4 3.76 3.88 -12.06
N VAL A 5 2.99 3.30 -11.15
CA VAL A 5 1.58 3.66 -10.95
C VAL A 5 1.49 4.38 -9.62
N GLY A 6 1.35 5.68 -9.66
CA GLY A 6 1.26 6.50 -8.47
C GLY A 6 0.83 7.91 -8.84
N SER A 7 0.59 8.77 -7.86
CA SER A 7 0.19 10.16 -8.07
C SER A 7 0.96 10.83 -9.22
N GLU A 8 0.41 11.83 -9.85
CA GLU A 8 0.91 12.56 -11.03
C GLU A 8 2.43 12.87 -11.05
N MET A 9 3.08 12.81 -9.89
CA MET A 9 4.52 12.99 -9.73
C MET A 9 5.37 11.80 -10.20
N CYS A 10 4.86 10.57 -10.20
CA CYS A 10 5.71 9.39 -10.42
C CYS A 10 5.99 9.09 -11.90
N ILE A 11 5.06 9.40 -12.82
CA ILE A 11 5.21 9.09 -14.26
C ILE A 11 6.05 10.15 -14.97
N ARG A 12 5.99 11.41 -14.54
CA ARG A 12 6.77 12.50 -15.14
C ARG A 12 8.26 12.43 -14.79
N ASP A 13 8.60 11.87 -13.64
CA ASP A 13 9.94 11.99 -13.06
C ASP A 13 10.80 10.73 -13.30
N SER A 14 10.27 9.69 -13.93
CA SER A 14 11.05 8.49 -14.26
C SER A 14 11.13 8.27 -15.77
N PRO A 15 12.31 8.42 -16.37
CA PRO A 15 12.53 8.18 -17.80
C PRO A 15 12.27 6.72 -18.21
N ASP A 16 12.28 5.81 -17.24
CA ASP A 16 12.05 4.37 -17.45
C ASP A 16 10.58 3.96 -17.32
N ALA A 17 9.68 4.88 -17.02
CA ALA A 17 8.26 4.59 -16.87
C ALA A 17 7.64 4.20 -18.21
N VAL A 18 6.90 3.08 -18.22
CA VAL A 18 6.20 2.56 -19.39
C VAL A 18 4.70 2.61 -19.14
N GLN A 19 3.96 3.02 -20.14
CA GLN A 19 2.50 3.02 -20.09
C GLN A 19 1.97 1.57 -20.06
N ILE A 20 1.05 1.28 -19.16
CA ILE A 20 0.29 0.04 -19.13
C ILE A 20 -0.92 0.22 -20.05
N ALA A 21 -0.97 -0.49 -21.17
CA ALA A 21 -2.06 -0.37 -22.13
C ALA A 21 -3.36 -0.98 -21.62
N GLU A 22 -3.31 -2.11 -20.92
CA GLU A 22 -4.47 -2.83 -20.42
C GLU A 22 -4.27 -3.31 -18.97
N LEU A 23 -5.36 -3.27 -18.19
CA LEU A 23 -5.46 -3.84 -16.85
C LEU A 23 -6.77 -4.60 -16.72
N ASN A 24 -6.79 -5.67 -15.94
CA ASN A 24 -8.04 -6.26 -15.49
C ASN A 24 -8.59 -5.52 -14.24
N TYR A 25 -9.87 -5.76 -13.91
CA TYR A 25 -10.50 -5.11 -12.76
C TYR A 25 -9.83 -5.48 -11.44
N LEU A 26 -9.44 -6.75 -11.26
CA LEU A 26 -8.82 -7.23 -10.03
C LEU A 26 -7.47 -6.55 -9.81
N ASP A 27 -6.62 -6.54 -10.84
CA ASP A 27 -5.32 -5.87 -10.78
C ASP A 27 -5.48 -4.37 -10.47
N THR A 28 -6.48 -3.72 -11.08
CA THR A 28 -6.75 -2.30 -10.83
C THR A 28 -7.17 -2.04 -9.39
N ILE A 29 -7.98 -2.92 -8.78
CA ILE A 29 -8.37 -2.83 -7.37
C ILE A 29 -7.14 -3.01 -6.48
N GLU A 30 -6.30 -4.00 -6.74
CA GLU A 30 -5.08 -4.26 -5.99
C GLU A 30 -4.08 -3.10 -6.06
N LEU A 31 -3.92 -2.50 -7.24
CA LEU A 31 -3.08 -1.33 -7.43
C LEU A 31 -3.63 -0.12 -6.67
N ALA A 32 -4.94 0.11 -6.73
CA ALA A 32 -5.60 1.21 -6.03
C ALA A 32 -5.53 1.02 -4.50
N TYR A 33 -5.70 -0.22 -4.00
CA TYR A 33 -5.51 -0.56 -2.59
C TYR A 33 -4.08 -0.28 -2.13
N SER A 34 -3.11 -0.59 -2.95
CA SER A 34 -1.68 -0.36 -2.67
C SER A 34 -1.29 1.13 -2.70
N GLY A 35 -2.20 2.02 -3.13
CA GLY A 35 -2.00 3.48 -3.14
C GLY A 35 -1.90 4.11 -4.52
N ALA A 36 -2.06 3.34 -5.60
CA ALA A 36 -2.11 3.90 -6.96
C ALA A 36 -3.40 4.73 -7.14
N GLN A 37 -3.23 6.00 -7.46
CA GLN A 37 -4.35 6.93 -7.66
C GLN A 37 -4.88 6.88 -9.10
N ILE A 38 -5.31 5.70 -9.54
CA ILE A 38 -5.87 5.52 -10.89
C ILE A 38 -7.36 5.84 -10.87
N ILE A 39 -8.09 5.18 -9.97
CA ILE A 39 -9.53 5.27 -9.81
C ILE A 39 -9.92 4.78 -8.40
N HIS A 40 -11.03 5.29 -7.89
CA HIS A 40 -11.52 4.82 -6.60
C HIS A 40 -12.07 3.39 -6.72
N PRO A 41 -11.68 2.43 -5.84
CA PRO A 41 -12.10 1.02 -5.92
C PRO A 41 -13.62 0.82 -5.98
N LYS A 42 -14.41 1.69 -5.31
CA LYS A 42 -15.88 1.64 -5.34
C LYS A 42 -16.46 1.86 -6.74
N THR A 43 -15.75 2.55 -7.64
CA THR A 43 -16.19 2.78 -9.02
C THR A 43 -15.99 1.54 -9.88
N ILE A 44 -15.01 0.70 -9.56
CA ILE A 44 -14.65 -0.48 -10.36
C ILE A 44 -15.73 -1.58 -10.23
N LYS A 45 -16.25 -1.80 -9.03
CA LYS A 45 -17.21 -2.88 -8.76
C LYS A 45 -18.47 -2.85 -9.65
N PRO A 46 -19.19 -1.72 -9.81
CA PRO A 46 -20.35 -1.67 -10.71
C PRO A 46 -19.98 -1.86 -12.19
N LEU A 47 -18.79 -1.43 -12.62
CA LEU A 47 -18.29 -1.64 -13.98
C LEU A 47 -17.98 -3.11 -14.22
N GLN A 48 -17.31 -3.77 -13.27
CA GLN A 48 -17.01 -5.19 -13.31
C GLN A 48 -18.30 -6.02 -13.40
N ASN A 49 -19.30 -5.73 -12.57
CA ASN A 49 -20.57 -6.48 -12.54
C ASN A 49 -21.32 -6.42 -13.88
N LYS A 50 -21.16 -5.34 -14.61
CA LYS A 50 -21.80 -5.12 -15.93
C LYS A 50 -20.85 -5.36 -17.11
N ASN A 51 -19.61 -5.77 -16.84
CA ASN A 51 -18.54 -5.95 -17.82
C ASN A 51 -18.33 -4.73 -18.74
N ILE A 52 -18.40 -3.52 -18.17
CA ILE A 52 -18.26 -2.25 -18.89
C ILE A 52 -16.78 -1.83 -18.88
N PRO A 53 -16.09 -1.75 -20.03
CA PRO A 53 -14.70 -1.32 -20.07
C PRO A 53 -14.55 0.15 -19.66
N LEU A 54 -13.52 0.45 -18.89
CA LEU A 54 -13.18 1.80 -18.46
C LEU A 54 -11.91 2.27 -19.16
N TYR A 55 -11.96 3.47 -19.74
CA TYR A 55 -10.81 4.09 -20.40
C TYR A 55 -10.26 5.22 -19.53
N VAL A 56 -9.01 5.09 -19.10
CA VAL A 56 -8.28 6.11 -18.36
C VAL A 56 -7.31 6.81 -19.30
N ARG A 57 -7.56 8.08 -19.60
CA ARG A 57 -6.75 8.88 -20.55
C ARG A 57 -6.20 10.14 -19.89
N PRO A 58 -5.04 10.64 -20.34
CA PRO A 58 -4.50 11.91 -19.89
C PRO A 58 -5.45 13.07 -20.21
N PHE A 59 -5.69 13.93 -19.23
CA PHE A 59 -6.59 15.08 -19.40
C PHE A 59 -6.09 16.07 -20.45
N GLY A 60 -4.77 16.31 -20.53
CA GLY A 60 -4.16 17.30 -21.43
C GLY A 60 -4.02 16.87 -22.89
N ASP A 61 -4.11 15.56 -23.20
CA ASP A 61 -4.00 15.06 -24.58
C ASP A 61 -4.92 13.87 -24.83
N LYS A 62 -6.09 14.15 -25.37
CA LYS A 62 -7.12 13.14 -25.67
C LYS A 62 -6.71 12.16 -26.79
N ARG A 63 -5.65 12.45 -27.55
CA ARG A 63 -5.18 11.57 -28.63
C ARG A 63 -4.32 10.43 -28.13
N LYS A 64 -3.76 10.54 -26.93
CA LYS A 64 -3.00 9.46 -26.30
C LYS A 64 -3.91 8.28 -25.97
N PRO A 65 -3.50 7.04 -26.23
CA PRO A 65 -4.35 5.86 -26.08
C PRO A 65 -4.83 5.62 -24.64
N GLY A 66 -4.04 5.99 -23.62
CA GLY A 66 -4.38 5.74 -22.22
C GLY A 66 -4.32 4.27 -21.83
N THR A 67 -5.01 3.92 -20.74
CA THR A 67 -5.12 2.55 -20.22
C THR A 67 -6.58 2.08 -20.32
N VAL A 68 -6.80 0.87 -20.79
CA VAL A 68 -8.11 0.21 -20.79
C VAL A 68 -8.21 -0.75 -19.62
N ILE A 69 -9.28 -0.66 -18.83
CA ILE A 69 -9.58 -1.56 -17.72
C ILE A 69 -10.81 -2.38 -18.10
N ARG A 70 -10.67 -3.72 -18.14
CA ARG A 70 -11.74 -4.63 -18.57
C ARG A 70 -11.65 -5.99 -17.87
N GLY A 71 -12.66 -6.86 -18.05
CA GLY A 71 -12.75 -8.14 -17.34
C GLY A 71 -11.60 -9.09 -17.61
N MET A 72 -11.14 -9.16 -18.85
CA MET A 72 -10.00 -9.99 -19.26
C MET A 72 -8.95 -9.11 -19.92
N SER A 73 -7.73 -9.17 -19.43
CA SER A 73 -6.54 -8.56 -20.05
C SER A 73 -5.38 -9.54 -19.98
N ALA A 74 -4.40 -9.36 -20.84
CA ALA A 74 -3.13 -10.08 -20.72
C ALA A 74 -2.48 -9.72 -19.37
N PRO A 75 -1.71 -10.63 -18.76
CA PRO A 75 -0.90 -10.31 -17.59
C PRO A 75 0.01 -9.11 -17.86
N VAL A 76 0.18 -8.25 -16.86
CA VAL A 76 1.13 -7.14 -16.97
C VAL A 76 2.53 -7.69 -16.85
N GLU A 77 3.30 -7.63 -17.96
CA GLU A 77 4.64 -8.20 -18.05
C GLU A 77 5.73 -7.32 -17.41
N VAL A 78 5.41 -6.06 -17.11
CA VAL A 78 6.36 -5.11 -16.54
C VAL A 78 6.14 -4.96 -15.05
N PRO A 79 7.21 -4.85 -14.24
CA PRO A 79 7.08 -4.59 -12.82
C PRO A 79 6.36 -3.26 -12.54
N ILE A 80 5.46 -3.27 -11.57
CA ILE A 80 4.72 -2.08 -11.14
C ILE A 80 5.22 -1.64 -9.78
N LEU A 81 5.72 -0.40 -9.69
CA LEU A 81 6.12 0.24 -8.45
C LEU A 81 5.07 1.22 -7.99
N ILE A 82 4.66 1.10 -6.73
CA ILE A 82 3.72 2.02 -6.09
C ILE A 82 4.39 2.54 -4.82
N LEU A 83 4.56 3.85 -4.75
CA LEU A 83 5.15 4.51 -3.59
C LEU A 83 4.08 5.31 -2.86
N LYS A 84 3.78 4.91 -1.65
CA LYS A 84 2.89 5.64 -0.76
C LYS A 84 3.75 6.39 0.27
N LYS A 85 3.78 7.71 0.13
CA LYS A 85 4.53 8.62 1.00
C LYS A 85 3.73 8.94 2.25
N ASP A 86 4.34 9.66 3.18
CA ASP A 86 3.71 10.18 4.40
C ASP A 86 3.05 9.08 5.22
N GLN A 87 3.84 8.06 5.55
CA GLN A 87 3.41 6.94 6.35
C GLN A 87 4.02 7.02 7.75
N VAL A 88 3.34 6.40 8.70
CA VAL A 88 3.82 6.19 10.07
C VAL A 88 3.86 4.70 10.34
N LEU A 89 4.93 4.23 10.96
CA LEU A 89 5.05 2.86 11.44
C LEU A 89 4.78 2.84 12.95
N LEU A 90 3.71 2.18 13.35
CA LEU A 90 3.39 1.90 14.74
C LEU A 90 3.84 0.48 15.08
N THR A 91 4.65 0.31 16.12
CA THR A 91 4.98 -1.00 16.68
C THR A 91 4.31 -1.11 18.05
N ILE A 92 3.36 -2.02 18.15
CA ILE A 92 2.48 -2.21 19.29
C ILE A 92 2.86 -3.52 19.98
N ARG A 93 3.04 -3.48 21.29
CA ARG A 93 3.37 -4.61 22.15
C ARG A 93 2.50 -4.62 23.38
N SER A 94 2.10 -5.79 23.86
CA SER A 94 1.42 -5.90 25.15
C SER A 94 2.38 -5.65 26.32
N ARG A 95 1.98 -4.87 27.32
CA ARG A 95 2.82 -4.57 28.49
C ARG A 95 3.14 -5.77 29.34
N ASP A 96 2.24 -6.75 29.36
CA ASP A 96 2.41 -8.00 30.11
C ASP A 96 3.27 -9.03 29.39
N PHE A 97 3.87 -8.66 28.24
CA PHE A 97 4.64 -9.54 27.37
C PHE A 97 3.89 -10.78 26.88
N SER A 98 2.56 -10.80 27.02
CA SER A 98 1.76 -11.87 26.47
C SER A 98 1.69 -11.79 24.94
N PHE A 99 1.38 -12.91 24.32
CA PHE A 99 1.21 -12.98 22.87
C PHE A 99 0.14 -12.00 22.39
N VAL A 100 0.39 -11.40 21.21
CA VAL A 100 -0.61 -10.60 20.52
C VAL A 100 -1.53 -11.55 19.77
N LEU A 101 -2.59 -12.00 20.46
CA LEU A 101 -3.60 -12.93 19.97
C LEU A 101 -4.84 -12.18 19.45
N GLU A 102 -5.84 -12.93 19.02
CA GLU A 102 -7.05 -12.46 18.36
C GLU A 102 -7.79 -11.38 19.16
N GLU A 103 -7.93 -11.54 20.47
CA GLU A 103 -8.60 -10.56 21.34
C GLU A 103 -7.89 -9.20 21.37
N LYS A 104 -6.56 -9.23 21.34
CA LYS A 104 -5.76 -8.01 21.29
C LYS A 104 -5.84 -7.33 19.95
N PHE A 105 -5.87 -8.12 18.86
CA PHE A 105 -6.14 -7.58 17.53
C PHE A 105 -7.49 -6.87 17.48
N ALA A 106 -8.55 -7.48 18.01
CA ALA A 106 -9.88 -6.88 18.04
C ALA A 106 -9.85 -5.52 18.78
N THR A 107 -9.20 -5.44 19.94
CA THR A 107 -9.04 -4.20 20.70
C THR A 107 -8.26 -3.15 19.92
N ILE A 108 -7.10 -3.51 19.36
CA ILE A 108 -6.25 -2.59 18.59
C ILE A 108 -7.01 -2.05 17.37
N PHE A 109 -7.61 -2.93 16.56
CA PHE A 109 -8.31 -2.48 15.35
C PHE A 109 -9.59 -1.71 15.65
N SER A 110 -10.30 -1.98 16.74
CA SER A 110 -11.45 -1.17 17.19
C SER A 110 -11.02 0.25 17.55
N LEU A 111 -9.89 0.41 18.22
CA LEU A 111 -9.33 1.73 18.54
C LEU A 111 -8.90 2.46 17.26
N LEU A 112 -8.18 1.78 16.35
CA LEU A 112 -7.79 2.39 15.09
C LEU A 112 -8.99 2.83 14.24
N GLU A 113 -10.05 2.04 14.21
CA GLU A 113 -11.31 2.40 13.54
C GLU A 113 -11.97 3.64 14.18
N ARG A 114 -12.07 3.67 15.51
CA ARG A 114 -12.60 4.80 16.26
C ARG A 114 -11.92 6.13 15.90
N PHE A 115 -10.60 6.09 15.74
CA PHE A 115 -9.79 7.25 15.37
C PHE A 115 -9.61 7.40 13.85
N ARG A 116 -10.29 6.56 13.04
CA ARG A 116 -10.23 6.56 11.57
C ARG A 116 -8.82 6.43 11.01
N ILE A 117 -7.97 5.67 11.69
CA ILE A 117 -6.61 5.38 11.23
C ILE A 117 -6.64 4.29 10.18
N LYS A 118 -6.23 4.63 8.97
CA LYS A 118 -6.18 3.67 7.86
C LYS A 118 -4.88 2.87 7.90
N THR A 119 -5.02 1.55 8.04
CA THR A 119 -3.89 0.61 8.00
C THR A 119 -3.60 0.17 6.57
N ASN A 120 -2.33 0.27 6.16
CA ASN A 120 -1.87 -0.07 4.81
C ASN A 120 -1.04 -1.36 4.77
N LEU A 121 -0.33 -1.70 5.84
CA LEU A 121 0.42 -2.94 5.98
C LEU A 121 0.37 -3.41 7.43
N ILE A 122 0.19 -4.70 7.61
CA ILE A 122 0.15 -5.39 8.90
C ILE A 122 1.27 -6.42 8.90
N HIS A 123 2.12 -6.37 9.91
CA HIS A 123 3.15 -7.38 10.15
C HIS A 123 3.13 -7.74 11.62
N ASN A 124 2.89 -9.02 11.91
CA ASN A 124 2.87 -9.52 13.28
C ASN A 124 4.02 -10.49 13.55
N SER A 125 4.47 -10.49 14.77
CA SER A 125 5.30 -11.52 15.40
C SER A 125 4.60 -12.01 16.66
N ALA A 126 5.21 -12.94 17.40
CA ALA A 126 4.61 -13.48 18.61
C ALA A 126 4.21 -12.40 19.63
N VAL A 127 5.02 -11.35 19.78
CA VAL A 127 4.86 -10.31 20.82
C VAL A 127 4.70 -8.88 20.28
N ASN A 128 4.86 -8.68 18.98
CA ASN A 128 4.77 -7.34 18.37
C ASN A 128 3.79 -7.34 17.19
N LEU A 129 3.02 -6.29 17.08
CA LEU A 129 2.24 -5.95 15.91
C LEU A 129 2.78 -4.65 15.31
N SER A 130 3.29 -4.71 14.10
CA SER A 130 3.77 -3.54 13.35
C SER A 130 2.72 -3.14 12.30
N LEU A 131 2.28 -1.91 12.33
CA LEU A 131 1.25 -1.36 11.46
C LEU A 131 1.82 -0.16 10.71
N CYS A 132 1.83 -0.23 9.39
CA CYS A 132 2.07 0.95 8.55
C CYS A 132 0.73 1.61 8.29
N VAL A 133 0.59 2.87 8.72
CA VAL A 133 -0.65 3.62 8.67
C VAL A 133 -0.46 4.94 7.92
N ASP A 134 -1.54 5.50 7.38
CA ASP A 134 -1.50 6.86 6.83
C ASP A 134 -1.23 7.86 7.95
N ASN A 135 -0.39 8.86 7.70
CA ASN A 135 -0.20 9.95 8.64
C ASN A 135 -1.51 10.73 8.81
N SER A 136 -1.97 10.86 10.03
CA SER A 136 -3.24 11.46 10.40
C SER A 136 -3.07 12.26 11.69
N TRP A 137 -3.84 13.33 11.85
CA TRP A 137 -3.85 14.15 13.08
C TRP A 137 -4.30 13.37 14.32
N HIS A 138 -5.07 12.29 14.14
CA HIS A 138 -5.58 11.47 15.24
C HIS A 138 -4.63 10.36 15.68
N ILE A 139 -3.41 10.27 15.09
CA ILE A 139 -2.46 9.19 15.42
C ILE A 139 -2.05 9.26 16.89
N ASP A 140 -1.75 10.44 17.40
CA ASP A 140 -1.29 10.61 18.79
C ASP A 140 -2.41 10.29 19.78
N GLU A 141 -3.65 10.69 19.49
CA GLU A 141 -4.83 10.30 20.27
C GLU A 141 -5.05 8.77 20.26
N ALA A 142 -4.89 8.15 19.10
CA ALA A 142 -4.99 6.70 18.98
C ALA A 142 -3.89 5.97 19.77
N ILE A 143 -2.66 6.51 19.78
CA ILE A 143 -1.54 5.97 20.56
C ILE A 143 -1.85 6.04 22.06
N GLU A 144 -2.36 7.15 22.56
CA GLU A 144 -2.73 7.27 23.97
C GLU A 144 -3.84 6.28 24.35
N ALA A 145 -4.88 6.15 23.53
CA ALA A 145 -5.94 5.16 23.77
C ALA A 145 -5.41 3.71 23.76
N LEU A 146 -4.45 3.40 22.89
CA LEU A 146 -3.77 2.09 22.90
C LEU A 146 -2.95 1.89 24.19
N ARG A 147 -2.27 2.93 24.68
CA ARG A 147 -1.52 2.89 25.93
C ARG A 147 -2.42 2.68 27.14
N GLU A 148 -3.58 3.35 27.16
CA GLU A 148 -4.61 3.16 28.19
C GLU A 148 -5.18 1.73 28.16
N ALA A 149 -5.30 1.14 26.98
CA ALA A 149 -5.74 -0.25 26.78
C ALA A 149 -4.67 -1.31 27.14
N GLY A 150 -3.49 -0.90 27.66
CA GLY A 150 -2.46 -1.82 28.13
C GLY A 150 -1.37 -2.17 27.12
N PHE A 151 -1.22 -1.37 26.07
CA PHE A 151 -0.17 -1.57 25.07
C PHE A 151 0.97 -0.56 25.21
N ASP A 152 2.19 -1.00 24.92
CA ASP A 152 3.31 -0.12 24.60
C ASP A 152 3.31 0.16 23.11
N VAL A 153 3.42 1.43 22.74
CA VAL A 153 3.40 1.85 21.33
C VAL A 153 4.64 2.69 21.02
N MET A 154 5.42 2.23 20.04
CA MET A 154 6.49 2.99 19.43
C MET A 154 6.01 3.56 18.10
N LYS A 155 6.30 4.84 17.85
CA LYS A 155 5.96 5.57 16.63
C LYS A 155 7.23 5.90 15.85
N ALA A 156 7.28 5.55 14.58
CA ALA A 156 8.31 6.00 13.65
C ALA A 156 7.66 6.79 12.51
N GLU A 157 8.07 8.03 12.37
CA GLU A 157 7.56 8.97 11.36
C GLU A 157 8.47 9.04 10.13
N ASN A 158 8.02 9.79 9.11
CA ASN A 158 8.73 9.97 7.84
C ASN A 158 8.98 8.64 7.11
N MET A 159 8.00 7.77 7.20
CA MET A 159 8.04 6.47 6.52
C MET A 159 7.38 6.54 5.15
N GLU A 160 7.78 5.62 4.29
CA GLU A 160 7.12 5.37 3.01
C GLU A 160 6.87 3.87 2.85
N LEU A 161 5.76 3.54 2.21
CA LEU A 161 5.40 2.18 1.84
C LEU A 161 5.62 2.01 0.35
N LEU A 162 6.60 1.21 -0.02
CA LEU A 162 6.86 0.81 -1.40
C LEU A 162 6.25 -0.56 -1.66
N THR A 163 5.44 -0.66 -2.69
CA THR A 163 4.92 -1.93 -3.21
C THR A 163 5.50 -2.16 -4.61
N VAL A 164 6.13 -3.31 -4.82
CA VAL A 164 6.64 -3.74 -6.11
C VAL A 164 5.94 -5.03 -6.51
N ARG A 165 5.13 -4.97 -7.55
CA ARG A 165 4.43 -6.13 -8.13
C ARG A 165 5.19 -6.61 -9.37
N GLY A 166 5.30 -7.92 -9.55
CA GLY A 166 6.10 -8.50 -10.63
C GLY A 166 7.60 -8.23 -10.42
N TYR A 167 8.07 -8.27 -9.16
CA TYR A 167 9.46 -7.98 -8.87
C TYR A 167 10.41 -9.04 -9.42
N THR A 168 11.62 -8.58 -9.77
CA THR A 168 12.76 -9.41 -10.16
C THR A 168 13.81 -9.41 -9.04
N ASP A 169 14.80 -10.29 -9.13
CA ASP A 169 15.93 -10.31 -8.17
C ASP A 169 16.68 -8.98 -8.11
N GLU A 170 16.77 -8.28 -9.24
CA GLU A 170 17.39 -6.96 -9.31
C GLU A 170 16.58 -5.93 -8.51
N LEU A 171 15.26 -5.90 -8.72
CA LEU A 171 14.36 -4.99 -7.99
C LEU A 171 14.31 -5.33 -6.51
N TRP A 172 14.36 -6.61 -6.17
CA TRP A 172 14.47 -7.06 -4.79
C TRP A 172 15.73 -6.50 -4.12
N ARG A 173 16.90 -6.63 -4.76
CA ARG A 173 18.16 -6.09 -4.23
C ARG A 173 18.12 -4.58 -4.10
N LYS A 174 17.56 -3.89 -5.11
CA LYS A 174 17.49 -2.43 -5.16
C LYS A 174 16.56 -1.83 -4.11
N TYR A 175 15.40 -2.43 -3.88
CA TYR A 175 14.33 -1.80 -3.11
C TYR A 175 13.98 -2.49 -1.80
N ALA A 176 14.22 -3.79 -1.67
CA ALA A 176 13.82 -4.57 -0.50
C ALA A 176 14.95 -4.79 0.49
N ARG A 177 16.13 -4.26 0.26
CA ARG A 177 17.31 -4.36 1.15
C ARG A 177 17.79 -2.97 1.57
N GLY A 178 18.47 -2.93 2.70
CA GLY A 178 19.14 -1.73 3.20
C GLY A 178 18.80 -1.43 4.66
N PRO A 179 19.62 -0.60 5.34
CA PRO A 179 19.47 -0.27 6.76
C PRO A 179 18.21 0.57 7.05
N GLN A 180 17.62 1.17 6.02
CA GLN A 180 16.41 1.99 6.17
C GLN A 180 15.11 1.17 6.11
N VAL A 181 15.19 -0.14 5.87
CA VAL A 181 14.03 -1.04 5.78
C VAL A 181 13.65 -1.54 7.16
N PHE A 182 12.46 -1.20 7.60
CA PHE A 182 11.91 -1.59 8.90
C PHE A 182 11.04 -2.84 8.82
N VAL A 183 10.19 -2.92 7.81
CA VAL A 183 9.30 -4.07 7.59
C VAL A 183 9.37 -4.48 6.13
N ARG A 184 9.38 -5.80 5.91
CA ARG A 184 9.33 -6.39 4.58
C ARG A 184 8.34 -7.54 4.57
N GLN A 185 7.44 -7.50 3.60
CA GLN A 185 6.55 -8.62 3.28
C GLN A 185 6.73 -8.99 1.83
N ALA A 186 6.81 -10.27 1.55
CA ALA A 186 6.91 -10.79 0.19
C ALA A 186 5.94 -11.94 -0.02
N THR A 187 5.30 -11.91 -1.18
CA THR A 187 4.59 -13.05 -1.76
C THR A 187 5.34 -13.53 -3.00
N GLN A 188 4.80 -14.48 -3.72
CA GLN A 188 5.41 -14.97 -4.95
C GLN A 188 5.60 -13.86 -6.02
N SER A 189 4.70 -12.87 -6.08
CA SER A 189 4.68 -11.85 -7.13
C SER A 189 4.82 -10.43 -6.64
N THR A 190 4.73 -10.19 -5.33
CA THR A 190 4.67 -8.83 -4.78
C THR A 190 5.56 -8.71 -3.56
N VAL A 191 6.37 -7.66 -3.51
CA VAL A 191 7.09 -7.26 -2.31
C VAL A 191 6.59 -5.91 -1.82
N ARG A 192 6.40 -5.79 -0.52
CA ARG A 192 6.01 -4.56 0.18
C ARG A 192 7.05 -4.22 1.23
N VAL A 193 7.51 -2.99 1.23
CA VAL A 193 8.60 -2.52 2.07
C VAL A 193 8.20 -1.24 2.78
N VAL A 194 8.27 -1.22 4.09
CA VAL A 194 8.18 0.00 4.89
C VAL A 194 9.60 0.44 5.20
N ARG A 195 9.94 1.63 4.76
CA ARG A 195 11.28 2.19 4.90
C ARG A 195 11.23 3.67 5.30
N LYS A 196 12.33 4.16 5.85
CA LYS A 196 12.49 5.59 6.10
C LYS A 196 12.82 6.31 4.78
N LYS A 197 12.23 7.48 4.61
CA LYS A 197 12.50 8.36 3.46
C LYS A 197 13.94 8.86 3.46
#